data_d060267a5cfef0980e7697270a5ada5d
#
_entry.id   d060267a5cfef0980e7697270a5ada5d
#
_cell.length_a   1.000
_cell.length_b   1.000
_cell.length_c   1.000
_cell.angle_alpha   90.00
_cell.angle_beta   90.00
_cell.angle_gamma   90.00
#
_symmetry.space_group_name_H-M   'P 1'
#
loop_
_entity.id
_entity.type
_entity.pdbx_description
1 polymer ?
#
loop_
_entity_poly.entity_id
_entity_poly.type
_entity_poly.pdbx_seq_one_letter_code
_entity_poly.pdbx_strand_id
1 'polypeptide(L)'
;VYPSHHELARDPRKVGAIVNLHLPDIADYQYEDNLDRGTSRWDFFGYHAIFSEEISEECIAEMERRCTEDSEHWSKDEEHGYYMYADTDGADDLYEVGCVIYKDQVHVGYLIDEDEGIFAIAVILLLGHILFWWGLVLLVLHLIRKNTAKQVKQHELEKHNEVE
;
A
#
# COMPACT_ATOMS: atom_id res chain seq x y z
N VAL A 1 -18.04 -12.96 8.19
CA VAL A 1 -16.85 -12.19 7.75
C VAL A 1 -16.61 -12.64 6.31
N TYR A 2 -16.77 -11.76 5.35
CA TYR A 2 -16.41 -12.05 3.96
C TYR A 2 -14.87 -11.96 3.87
N PRO A 3 -14.20 -12.88 3.15
CA PRO A 3 -12.76 -12.77 2.91
C PRO A 3 -12.47 -11.47 2.16
N SER A 4 -11.38 -10.80 2.48
CA SER A 4 -10.94 -9.62 1.74
C SER A 4 -10.52 -10.00 0.31
N HIS A 5 -10.60 -9.06 -0.63
CA HIS A 5 -10.11 -9.29 -2.00
C HIS A 5 -8.65 -9.73 -2.01
N HIS A 6 -7.84 -9.24 -1.07
CA HIS A 6 -6.46 -9.66 -0.87
C HIS A 6 -6.31 -11.17 -0.59
N GLU A 7 -7.16 -11.76 0.26
CA GLU A 7 -7.12 -13.20 0.53
C GLU A 7 -7.63 -14.02 -0.67
N LEU A 8 -8.62 -13.49 -1.39
CA LEU A 8 -9.17 -14.12 -2.59
C LEU A 8 -8.17 -14.06 -3.75
N ALA A 9 -7.49 -12.94 -3.95
CA ALA A 9 -6.55 -12.73 -5.04
C ALA A 9 -5.29 -13.61 -4.95
N ARG A 10 -4.99 -14.17 -3.78
CA ARG A 10 -3.85 -15.09 -3.60
C ARG A 10 -4.13 -16.54 -4.00
N ASP A 11 -5.39 -16.92 -4.16
CA ASP A 11 -5.77 -18.28 -4.56
C ASP A 11 -6.47 -18.24 -5.92
N PRO A 12 -5.80 -18.66 -7.01
CA PRO A 12 -6.36 -18.64 -8.36
C PRO A 12 -7.72 -19.33 -8.47
N ARG A 13 -7.99 -20.35 -7.64
CA ARG A 13 -9.26 -21.07 -7.62
C ARG A 13 -10.43 -20.25 -7.07
N LYS A 14 -10.16 -19.07 -6.52
CA LYS A 14 -11.17 -18.17 -5.96
C LYS A 14 -11.47 -16.96 -6.83
N VAL A 15 -10.94 -16.92 -8.06
CA VAL A 15 -11.17 -15.78 -8.98
C VAL A 15 -12.65 -15.49 -9.20
N GLY A 16 -13.48 -16.51 -9.29
CA GLY A 16 -14.92 -16.34 -9.40
C GLY A 16 -15.57 -15.60 -8.23
N ALA A 17 -14.98 -15.73 -7.02
CA ALA A 17 -15.45 -15.00 -5.85
C ALA A 17 -15.04 -13.51 -5.88
N ILE A 18 -13.88 -13.18 -6.47
CA ILE A 18 -13.43 -11.79 -6.66
C ILE A 18 -14.43 -11.05 -7.53
N VAL A 19 -14.71 -11.62 -8.70
CA VAL A 19 -15.62 -11.00 -9.69
C VAL A 19 -17.10 -11.30 -9.42
N ASN A 20 -17.41 -12.08 -8.37
CA ASN A 20 -18.75 -12.55 -8.03
C ASN A 20 -19.49 -13.19 -9.21
N LEU A 21 -18.78 -14.07 -9.94
CA LEU A 21 -19.27 -14.83 -11.07
C LEU A 21 -19.00 -16.32 -10.88
N HIS A 22 -19.83 -17.15 -11.51
CA HIS A 22 -19.54 -18.59 -11.58
C HIS A 22 -18.66 -18.86 -12.81
N LEU A 23 -17.34 -18.82 -12.58
CA LEU A 23 -16.33 -19.15 -13.59
C LEU A 23 -16.03 -20.65 -13.56
N PRO A 24 -15.53 -21.23 -14.67
CA PRO A 24 -15.05 -22.62 -14.70
C PRO A 24 -13.93 -22.85 -13.70
N ASP A 25 -13.72 -24.13 -13.33
CA ASP A 25 -12.60 -24.53 -12.49
C ASP A 25 -11.27 -24.21 -13.17
N ILE A 26 -10.26 -23.90 -12.37
CA ILE A 26 -8.90 -23.65 -12.84
C ILE A 26 -8.20 -24.99 -13.09
N ALA A 27 -7.78 -25.21 -14.33
CA ALA A 27 -7.01 -26.38 -14.74
C ALA A 27 -5.52 -26.24 -14.43
N ASP A 28 -4.96 -25.05 -14.67
CA ASP A 28 -3.55 -24.73 -14.43
C ASP A 28 -3.39 -23.24 -14.14
N TYR A 29 -2.31 -22.88 -13.44
CA TYR A 29 -2.01 -21.47 -13.17
C TYR A 29 -0.52 -21.23 -12.97
N GLN A 30 -0.09 -20.03 -13.27
CA GLN A 30 1.27 -19.56 -13.05
C GLN A 30 1.23 -18.19 -12.37
N TYR A 31 1.98 -18.04 -11.29
CA TYR A 31 2.19 -16.73 -10.67
C TYR A 31 3.16 -15.90 -11.53
N GLU A 32 2.78 -14.67 -11.76
CA GLU A 32 3.61 -13.67 -12.40
C GLU A 32 4.19 -12.77 -11.31
N ASP A 33 5.41 -13.09 -10.89
CA ASP A 33 6.15 -12.29 -9.93
C ASP A 33 6.95 -11.22 -10.71
N ASN A 34 6.29 -10.19 -11.19
CA ASN A 34 6.92 -9.03 -11.80
C ASN A 34 7.46 -8.08 -10.72
N LEU A 35 8.17 -8.65 -9.76
CA LEU A 35 9.04 -7.90 -8.87
C LEU A 35 10.29 -7.43 -9.64
N ASP A 36 10.08 -6.68 -10.70
CA ASP A 36 11.14 -5.84 -11.24
C ASP A 36 11.35 -4.69 -10.26
N ARG A 37 12.16 -4.98 -9.24
CA ARG A 37 12.44 -4.19 -8.04
C ARG A 37 13.21 -2.90 -8.32
N GLY A 38 13.07 -2.36 -9.48
CA GLY A 38 13.64 -1.11 -9.89
C GLY A 38 12.64 0.02 -9.77
N THR A 39 12.51 0.65 -8.62
CA THR A 39 11.95 2.00 -8.46
C THR A 39 10.44 2.19 -8.59
N SER A 40 9.61 1.19 -8.78
CA SER A 40 8.17 1.39 -8.72
C SER A 40 7.65 1.25 -7.28
N ARG A 41 6.86 2.20 -6.89
CA ARG A 41 6.22 2.43 -5.60
C ARG A 41 5.11 1.42 -5.28
N TRP A 42 4.93 0.41 -6.13
CA TRP A 42 3.83 -0.51 -6.17
C TRP A 42 4.32 -1.94 -6.14
N ASP A 43 3.94 -2.70 -5.14
CA ASP A 43 4.09 -4.15 -5.17
C ASP A 43 2.96 -4.73 -5.99
N PHE A 44 3.31 -5.26 -7.17
CA PHE A 44 2.37 -5.95 -8.05
C PHE A 44 2.49 -7.45 -7.81
N PHE A 45 1.38 -8.06 -7.46
CA PHE A 45 1.22 -9.51 -7.40
C PHE A 45 0.19 -9.92 -8.45
N GLY A 46 0.49 -10.97 -9.20
CA GLY A 46 -0.44 -11.43 -10.23
C GLY A 46 -0.32 -12.92 -10.51
N TYR A 47 -1.29 -13.41 -11.22
CA TYR A 47 -1.26 -14.75 -11.79
C TYR A 47 -2.04 -14.80 -13.11
N HIS A 48 -1.62 -15.74 -13.94
CA HIS A 48 -2.33 -16.18 -15.11
C HIS A 48 -2.90 -17.59 -14.84
N ALA A 49 -4.18 -17.77 -15.06
CA ALA A 49 -4.85 -19.05 -14.83
C ALA A 49 -5.65 -19.48 -16.07
N ILE A 50 -5.59 -20.77 -16.38
CA ILE A 50 -6.28 -21.40 -17.50
C ILE A 50 -7.48 -22.15 -16.93
N PHE A 51 -8.66 -21.95 -17.53
CA PHE A 51 -9.86 -22.66 -17.15
C PHE A 51 -9.85 -24.11 -17.65
N SER A 52 -10.55 -24.98 -16.96
CA SER A 52 -10.74 -26.38 -17.36
C SER A 52 -11.63 -26.54 -18.60
N GLU A 53 -12.47 -25.53 -18.87
CA GLU A 53 -13.35 -25.41 -20.01
C GLU A 53 -13.59 -23.94 -20.36
N GLU A 54 -14.12 -23.64 -21.55
CA GLU A 54 -14.48 -22.27 -21.89
C GLU A 54 -15.63 -21.74 -21.03
N ILE A 55 -15.62 -20.43 -20.76
CA ILE A 55 -16.70 -19.75 -20.06
C ILE A 55 -18.02 -19.94 -20.81
N SER A 56 -19.08 -20.25 -20.07
CA SER A 56 -20.41 -20.47 -20.63
C SER A 56 -21.00 -19.17 -21.24
N GLU A 57 -21.86 -19.32 -22.23
CA GLU A 57 -22.58 -18.21 -22.84
C GLU A 57 -23.43 -17.43 -21.80
N GLU A 58 -23.93 -18.09 -20.76
CA GLU A 58 -24.65 -17.45 -19.67
C GLU A 58 -23.73 -16.52 -18.85
N CYS A 59 -22.51 -16.97 -18.59
CA CYS A 59 -21.52 -16.15 -17.88
C CYS A 59 -21.07 -14.97 -18.74
N ILE A 60 -20.89 -15.16 -20.05
CA ILE A 60 -20.58 -14.09 -21.01
C ILE A 60 -21.71 -13.04 -21.01
N ALA A 61 -22.97 -13.47 -21.10
CA ALA A 61 -24.12 -12.55 -21.07
C ALA A 61 -24.22 -11.77 -19.75
N GLU A 62 -23.85 -12.40 -18.64
CA GLU A 62 -23.80 -11.73 -17.33
C GLU A 62 -22.69 -10.68 -17.28
N MET A 63 -21.49 -10.96 -17.82
CA MET A 63 -20.42 -9.97 -17.91
C MET A 63 -20.82 -8.80 -18.82
N GLU A 64 -21.46 -9.03 -19.94
CA GLU A 64 -22.00 -7.97 -20.82
C GLU A 64 -23.02 -7.09 -20.11
N ARG A 65 -23.92 -7.71 -19.36
CA ARG A 65 -24.88 -6.98 -18.53
C ARG A 65 -24.17 -6.08 -17.52
N ARG A 66 -23.15 -6.60 -16.85
CA ARG A 66 -22.36 -5.84 -15.85
C ARG A 66 -21.60 -4.68 -16.48
N CYS A 67 -21.00 -4.85 -17.64
CA CYS A 67 -20.37 -3.73 -18.35
C CYS A 67 -21.35 -2.58 -18.63
N THR A 68 -22.66 -2.85 -18.66
CA THR A 68 -23.70 -1.83 -18.86
C THR A 68 -24.22 -1.25 -17.55
N GLU A 69 -24.45 -2.11 -16.55
CA GLU A 69 -25.10 -1.73 -15.29
C GLU A 69 -24.09 -1.26 -14.22
N ASP A 70 -22.83 -1.70 -14.31
CA ASP A 70 -21.75 -1.45 -13.36
C ASP A 70 -20.47 -1.07 -14.12
N SER A 71 -20.57 -0.05 -14.96
CA SER A 71 -19.46 0.41 -15.82
C SER A 71 -18.31 1.07 -15.06
N GLU A 72 -18.44 1.26 -13.76
CA GLU A 72 -17.38 1.71 -12.88
C GLU A 72 -16.36 0.60 -12.64
N HIS A 73 -16.82 -0.63 -12.45
CA HIS A 73 -15.97 -1.79 -12.18
C HIS A 73 -15.75 -2.68 -13.40
N TRP A 74 -16.68 -2.67 -14.36
CA TRP A 74 -16.66 -3.56 -15.51
C TRP A 74 -16.52 -2.83 -16.83
N SER A 75 -15.66 -3.37 -17.69
CA SER A 75 -15.52 -2.90 -19.07
C SER A 75 -15.22 -4.06 -20.00
N LYS A 76 -15.43 -3.85 -21.31
CA LYS A 76 -15.16 -4.82 -22.37
C LYS A 76 -14.24 -4.20 -23.39
N ASP A 77 -13.20 -4.93 -23.75
CA ASP A 77 -12.37 -4.60 -24.90
C ASP A 77 -12.98 -5.28 -26.14
N GLU A 78 -13.63 -4.48 -26.99
CA GLU A 78 -14.30 -4.95 -28.20
C GLU A 78 -13.30 -5.41 -29.28
N GLU A 79 -12.07 -4.88 -29.30
CA GLU A 79 -11.06 -5.23 -30.27
C GLU A 79 -10.45 -6.61 -30.00
N HIS A 80 -10.20 -6.91 -28.72
CA HIS A 80 -9.51 -8.13 -28.30
C HIS A 80 -10.46 -9.18 -27.70
N GLY A 81 -11.72 -8.80 -27.42
CA GLY A 81 -12.78 -9.72 -26.99
C GLY A 81 -12.64 -10.25 -25.56
N TYR A 82 -12.03 -9.47 -24.66
CA TYR A 82 -11.96 -9.82 -23.25
C TYR A 82 -12.76 -8.83 -22.38
N TYR A 83 -13.04 -9.27 -21.15
CA TYR A 83 -13.70 -8.45 -20.13
C TYR A 83 -12.71 -8.05 -19.07
N MET A 84 -12.84 -6.83 -18.56
CA MET A 84 -12.03 -6.31 -17.46
C MET A 84 -12.92 -6.03 -16.26
N TYR A 85 -12.45 -6.44 -15.11
CA TYR A 85 -12.99 -6.06 -13.82
C TYR A 85 -11.89 -5.38 -13.00
N ALA A 86 -12.20 -4.26 -12.37
CA ALA A 86 -11.33 -3.57 -11.45
C ALA A 86 -12.13 -3.11 -10.24
N ASP A 87 -11.59 -3.30 -9.05
CA ASP A 87 -12.21 -2.85 -7.81
C ASP A 87 -11.13 -2.41 -6.82
N THR A 88 -11.47 -1.40 -6.02
CA THR A 88 -10.64 -0.93 -4.92
C THR A 88 -11.13 -1.56 -3.62
N ASP A 89 -10.28 -2.33 -2.93
CA ASP A 89 -10.67 -3.00 -1.69
C ASP A 89 -10.49 -2.06 -0.50
N GLY A 90 -11.60 -1.51 -0.04
CA GLY A 90 -11.71 -0.89 1.27
C GLY A 90 -11.75 0.63 1.32
N ALA A 91 -11.96 1.13 2.53
CA ALA A 91 -12.19 2.55 2.83
C ALA A 91 -10.94 3.45 2.61
N ASP A 92 -9.80 2.87 2.28
CA ASP A 92 -8.51 3.57 2.26
C ASP A 92 -7.85 3.58 0.88
N ASP A 93 -8.53 3.10 -0.19
CA ASP A 93 -8.02 3.04 -1.59
C ASP A 93 -6.60 2.42 -1.75
N LEU A 94 -6.18 1.62 -0.74
CA LEU A 94 -4.82 1.08 -0.66
C LEU A 94 -4.60 -0.15 -1.53
N TYR A 95 -5.68 -0.77 -1.99
CA TYR A 95 -5.63 -2.04 -2.69
C TYR A 95 -6.51 -2.00 -3.92
N GLU A 96 -5.92 -2.31 -5.06
CA GLU A 96 -6.65 -2.49 -6.31
C GLU A 96 -6.53 -3.93 -6.78
N VAL A 97 -7.64 -4.54 -7.13
CA VAL A 97 -7.66 -5.83 -7.80
C VAL A 97 -8.18 -5.64 -9.22
N GLY A 98 -7.45 -6.18 -10.19
CA GLY A 98 -7.84 -6.18 -11.59
C GLY A 98 -7.89 -7.59 -12.14
N CYS A 99 -8.93 -7.90 -12.90
CA CYS A 99 -9.08 -9.17 -13.61
C CYS A 99 -9.29 -8.90 -15.10
N VAL A 100 -8.54 -9.61 -15.96
CA VAL A 100 -8.75 -9.63 -17.41
C VAL A 100 -9.20 -11.03 -17.78
N ILE A 101 -10.45 -11.16 -18.21
CA ILE A 101 -11.13 -12.46 -18.39
C ILE A 101 -11.32 -12.72 -19.88
N TYR A 102 -10.69 -13.77 -20.37
CA TYR A 102 -10.85 -14.33 -21.70
C TYR A 102 -11.80 -15.51 -21.66
N LYS A 103 -12.11 -16.12 -22.81
CA LYS A 103 -12.97 -17.30 -22.86
C LYS A 103 -12.40 -18.52 -22.15
N ASP A 104 -11.09 -18.68 -22.16
CA ASP A 104 -10.37 -19.87 -21.71
C ASP A 104 -9.39 -19.61 -20.59
N GLN A 105 -9.20 -18.34 -20.20
CA GLN A 105 -8.17 -17.95 -19.23
C GLN A 105 -8.53 -16.65 -18.52
N VAL A 106 -7.86 -16.40 -17.39
CA VAL A 106 -7.94 -15.16 -16.66
C VAL A 106 -6.58 -14.70 -16.18
N HIS A 107 -6.32 -13.40 -16.29
CA HIS A 107 -5.20 -12.74 -15.63
C HIS A 107 -5.73 -11.94 -14.46
N VAL A 108 -5.13 -12.12 -13.30
CA VAL A 108 -5.46 -11.35 -12.10
C VAL A 108 -4.22 -10.58 -11.69
N GLY A 109 -4.39 -9.29 -11.49
CA GLY A 109 -3.39 -8.39 -10.94
C GLY A 109 -3.89 -7.80 -9.63
N TYR A 110 -3.00 -7.65 -8.68
CA TYR A 110 -3.27 -7.06 -7.39
C TYR A 110 -2.19 -6.03 -7.07
N LEU A 111 -2.62 -4.82 -6.83
CA LEU A 111 -1.76 -3.68 -6.57
C LEU A 111 -1.87 -3.27 -5.10
N ILE A 112 -0.74 -3.13 -4.42
CA ILE A 112 -0.68 -2.63 -3.05
C ILE A 112 -0.03 -1.25 -3.08
N ASP A 113 -0.72 -0.21 -2.59
CA ASP A 113 -0.10 1.08 -2.32
C ASP A 113 0.52 1.07 -0.91
N GLU A 114 1.85 0.97 -0.84
CA GLU A 114 2.59 0.98 0.44
C GLU A 114 2.84 2.39 1.01
N ASP A 115 2.21 3.43 0.47
CA ASP A 115 2.53 4.83 0.79
C ASP A 115 2.34 5.24 2.24
N GLU A 116 1.43 4.63 2.99
CA GLU A 116 1.19 5.00 4.40
C GLU A 116 2.39 4.72 5.31
N GLY A 117 3.13 3.64 5.07
CA GLY A 117 4.31 3.30 5.86
C GLY A 117 5.44 4.32 5.72
N ILE A 118 5.68 4.83 4.52
CA ILE A 118 6.75 5.80 4.24
C ILE A 118 6.44 7.16 4.85
N PHE A 119 5.18 7.61 4.77
CA PHE A 119 4.75 8.88 5.37
C PHE A 119 4.88 8.83 6.91
N ALA A 120 4.44 7.74 7.55
CA ALA A 120 4.58 7.56 9.00
C ALA A 120 6.05 7.57 9.44
N ILE A 121 6.93 6.88 8.72
CA ILE A 121 8.38 6.88 8.98
C ILE A 121 8.96 8.28 8.79
N ALA A 122 8.59 9.01 7.74
CA ALA A 122 9.05 10.37 7.50
C ALA A 122 8.62 11.33 8.62
N VAL A 123 7.39 11.22 9.13
CA VAL A 123 6.90 12.01 10.26
C VAL A 123 7.66 11.69 11.55
N ILE A 124 7.91 10.41 11.84
CA ILE A 124 8.66 9.99 13.03
C ILE A 124 10.11 10.52 12.97
N LEU A 125 10.76 10.44 11.82
CA LEU A 125 12.11 10.96 11.62
C LEU A 125 12.14 12.48 11.77
N LEU A 126 11.16 13.21 11.25
CA LEU A 126 11.05 14.65 11.39
C LEU A 126 10.86 15.07 12.86
N LEU A 127 9.96 14.41 13.58
CA LEU A 127 9.74 14.66 15.01
C LEU A 127 11.01 14.34 15.83
N GLY A 128 11.66 13.24 15.54
CA GLY A 128 12.94 12.87 16.17
C GLY A 128 14.02 13.93 15.96
N HIS A 129 14.11 14.46 14.74
CA HIS A 129 15.05 15.54 14.40
C HIS A 129 14.75 16.84 15.18
N ILE A 130 13.49 17.25 15.25
CA ILE A 130 13.06 18.41 16.02
C ILE A 130 13.41 18.24 17.50
N LEU A 131 13.09 17.11 18.11
CA LEU A 131 13.38 16.83 19.51
C LEU A 131 14.89 16.81 19.80
N PHE A 132 15.69 16.29 18.89
CA PHE A 132 17.15 16.31 19.00
C PHE A 132 17.70 17.74 19.06
N TRP A 133 17.29 18.62 18.15
CA TRP A 133 17.73 20.01 18.14
C TRP A 133 17.26 20.79 19.37
N TRP A 134 16.02 20.59 19.82
CA TRP A 134 15.51 21.17 21.06
C TRP A 134 16.32 20.71 22.28
N GLY A 135 16.63 19.43 22.36
CA GLY A 135 17.48 18.87 23.43
C GLY A 135 18.86 19.51 23.45
N LEU A 136 19.46 19.70 22.27
CA LEU A 136 20.78 20.34 22.13
C LEU A 136 20.75 21.82 22.58
N VAL A 137 19.71 22.58 22.20
CA VAL A 137 19.53 23.97 22.65
C VAL A 137 19.39 24.04 24.17
N LEU A 138 18.58 23.19 24.77
CA LEU A 138 18.39 23.14 26.23
C LEU A 138 19.69 22.77 26.95
N LEU A 139 20.49 21.84 26.41
CA LEU A 139 21.78 21.48 26.94
C LEU A 139 22.76 22.65 26.92
N VAL A 140 22.85 23.37 25.80
CA VAL A 140 23.71 24.56 25.68
C VAL A 140 23.29 25.65 26.68
N LEU A 141 21.98 25.93 26.78
CA LEU A 141 21.47 26.89 27.76
C LEU A 141 21.78 26.47 29.20
N HIS A 142 21.65 25.19 29.52
CA HIS A 142 22.02 24.67 30.83
C HIS A 142 23.52 24.87 31.15
N LEU A 143 24.41 24.57 30.18
CA LEU A 143 25.85 24.77 30.33
C LEU A 143 26.21 26.25 30.49
N ILE A 144 25.60 27.15 29.72
CA ILE A 144 25.79 28.60 29.87
C ILE A 144 25.36 29.05 31.28
N ARG A 145 24.17 28.70 31.73
CA ARG A 145 23.69 29.06 33.09
C ARG A 145 24.62 28.55 34.18
N LYS A 146 25.11 27.30 34.05
CA LYS A 146 26.06 26.70 35.01
C LYS A 146 27.37 27.43 35.03
N ASN A 147 27.91 27.84 33.87
CA ASN A 147 29.14 28.61 33.81
C ASN A 147 28.99 30.01 34.34
N THR A 148 27.92 30.72 34.02
CA THR A 148 27.63 32.04 34.55
C THR A 148 27.50 32.04 36.08
N ALA A 149 26.78 31.03 36.62
CA ALA A 149 26.68 30.89 38.09
C ALA A 149 28.05 30.65 38.78
N LYS A 150 28.96 29.92 38.15
CA LYS A 150 30.33 29.74 38.66
C LYS A 150 31.12 31.04 38.63
N GLN A 151 31.04 31.84 37.55
CA GLN A 151 31.73 33.09 37.42
C GLN A 151 31.27 34.12 38.45
N VAL A 152 29.93 34.20 38.65
CA VAL A 152 29.35 35.10 39.69
C VAL A 152 29.87 34.75 41.08
N LYS A 153 29.91 33.46 41.42
CA LYS A 153 30.38 32.97 42.70
C LYS A 153 31.89 33.24 42.92
N GLN A 154 32.70 33.13 41.86
CA GLN A 154 34.12 33.47 41.92
C GLN A 154 34.32 34.97 42.14
N HIS A 155 33.59 35.80 41.43
CA HIS A 155 33.68 37.25 41.57
C HIS A 155 33.23 37.75 42.96
N GLU A 156 32.23 37.12 43.58
CA GLU A 156 31.82 37.40 44.95
C GLU A 156 32.90 37.04 45.97
N LEU A 157 33.61 35.88 45.77
CA LEU A 157 34.70 35.45 46.61
C LEU A 157 35.94 36.40 46.52
N GLU A 158 36.25 36.84 45.31
CA GLU A 158 37.37 37.79 45.08
C GLU A 158 37.05 39.14 45.77
N LYS A 159 35.85 39.63 45.65
CA LYS A 159 35.42 40.88 46.32
C LYS A 159 35.49 40.80 47.84
N HIS A 160 35.22 39.62 48.42
CA HIS A 160 35.27 39.45 49.87
C HIS A 160 36.68 39.44 50.40
N ASN A 161 37.64 38.90 49.61
CA ASN A 161 39.07 38.82 49.94
C ASN A 161 39.81 40.18 49.75
N GLU A 162 39.24 41.15 49.02
CA GLU A 162 39.81 42.48 48.83
C GLU A 162 39.42 43.46 49.96
N VAL A 163 38.47 43.09 50.80
CA VAL A 163 37.93 43.97 51.89
C VAL A 163 38.52 43.65 53.28
N GLU A 164 39.27 42.54 53.42
CA GLU A 164 40.08 42.21 54.60
C GLU A 164 41.52 42.77 54.49
#